data_4b18bde902a890cdbf92d0c88a32c7e6
#
_entry.id   4b18bde902a890cdbf92d0c88a32c7e6
#
_cell.length_a   1.000
_cell.length_b   1.000
_cell.length_c   1.000
_cell.angle_alpha   90.00
_cell.angle_beta   90.00
_cell.angle_gamma   90.00
#
_symmetry.space_group_name_H-M   'P 1'
#
loop_
_entity.id
_entity.type
_entity.pdbx_description
1 polymer ?
#
loop_
_entity_poly.entity_id
_entity_poly.type
_entity_poly.pdbx_seq_one_letter_code
_entity_poly.pdbx_strand_id
1 'polypeptide(L)'
;MKIGITCYPTYGGSGAVATELGIALARRGHEIHFITYAQPFRLPAFLPRIYFHEVDVGRYPLFEYPPYDLALSVRMHEVVLDHGLDLLHCHYAIPHATSAWIAKEMLRPTRPDIRVVTTLHGTDITIVGQDPSFRAITKFSIEKSDALTAVSRYLQTETLTTFGCTACRIDCGQ
;
A
#
# COMPACT_ATOMS: atom_id res chain seq x y z
N MET A 1 -3.09 14.04 10.67
CA MET A 1 -2.32 12.80 10.51
C MET A 1 -1.37 12.94 9.33
N LYS A 2 -0.24 12.26 9.40
CA LYS A 2 0.72 12.12 8.30
C LYS A 2 0.60 10.71 7.73
N ILE A 3 0.23 10.59 6.46
CA ILE A 3 -0.18 9.33 5.83
C ILE A 3 0.73 9.04 4.64
N GLY A 4 1.42 7.89 4.67
CA GLY A 4 2.12 7.35 3.51
C GLY A 4 1.15 6.57 2.63
N ILE A 5 1.08 6.87 1.34
CA ILE A 5 0.24 6.14 0.37
C ILE A 5 1.16 5.48 -0.66
N THR A 6 0.96 4.18 -0.87
CA THR A 6 1.62 3.44 -1.95
C THR A 6 0.61 2.81 -2.88
N CYS A 7 0.86 2.88 -4.17
CA CYS A 7 -0.01 2.36 -5.23
C CYS A 7 0.79 2.13 -6.51
N TYR A 8 0.17 1.50 -7.50
CA TYR A 8 0.69 1.56 -8.86
C TYR A 8 0.46 2.96 -9.45
N PRO A 9 1.51 3.71 -9.80
CA PRO A 9 1.37 5.10 -10.30
C PRO A 9 0.90 5.18 -11.75
N THR A 10 0.50 4.06 -12.34
CA THR A 10 0.11 3.90 -13.75
C THR A 10 -1.33 4.30 -14.03
N TYR A 11 -1.67 4.41 -15.33
CA TYR A 11 -3.04 4.62 -15.82
C TYR A 11 -3.92 3.39 -15.52
N GLY A 12 -4.50 3.38 -14.33
CA GLY A 12 -5.37 2.28 -13.87
C GLY A 12 -6.29 2.73 -12.74
N GLY A 13 -7.34 1.95 -12.51
CA GLY A 13 -8.37 2.28 -11.51
C GLY A 13 -7.79 2.43 -10.10
N SER A 14 -6.89 1.55 -9.70
CA SER A 14 -6.27 1.59 -8.36
C SER A 14 -5.40 2.82 -8.14
N GLY A 15 -4.58 3.19 -9.14
CA GLY A 15 -3.77 4.40 -9.08
C GLY A 15 -4.62 5.67 -9.03
N ALA A 16 -5.72 5.71 -9.80
CA ALA A 16 -6.68 6.82 -9.74
C ALA A 16 -7.32 6.93 -8.36
N VAL A 17 -7.84 5.83 -7.80
CA VAL A 17 -8.48 5.81 -6.47
C VAL A 17 -7.49 6.25 -5.38
N ALA A 18 -6.27 5.73 -5.40
CA ALA A 18 -5.23 6.10 -4.44
C ALA A 18 -4.90 7.60 -4.49
N THR A 19 -4.75 8.13 -5.71
CA THR A 19 -4.39 9.53 -5.91
C THR A 19 -5.51 10.47 -5.47
N GLU A 20 -6.75 10.20 -5.90
CA GLU A 20 -7.92 11.00 -5.51
C GLU A 20 -8.18 10.95 -4.00
N LEU A 21 -8.00 9.79 -3.37
CA LEU A 21 -8.07 9.65 -1.93
C LEU A 21 -7.03 10.52 -1.22
N GLY A 22 -5.77 10.47 -1.67
CA GLY A 22 -4.70 11.29 -1.11
C GLY A 22 -5.00 12.80 -1.24
N ILE A 23 -5.48 13.23 -2.41
CA ILE A 23 -5.90 14.62 -2.63
C ILE A 23 -7.05 15.01 -1.69
N ALA A 24 -8.07 14.15 -1.56
CA ALA A 24 -9.21 14.41 -0.69
C ALA A 24 -8.81 14.50 0.79
N LEU A 25 -7.90 13.64 1.24
CA LEU A 25 -7.35 13.67 2.60
C LEU A 25 -6.50 14.93 2.84
N ALA A 26 -5.68 15.34 1.88
CA ALA A 26 -4.90 16.57 1.98
C ALA A 26 -5.80 17.82 2.12
N ARG A 27 -6.90 17.88 1.35
CA ARG A 27 -7.92 18.94 1.48
C ARG A 27 -8.60 18.99 2.84
N ARG A 28 -8.62 17.84 3.56
CA ARG A 28 -9.13 17.74 4.94
C ARG A 28 -8.07 18.03 6.01
N GLY A 29 -6.88 18.48 5.59
CA GLY A 29 -5.81 18.92 6.48
C GLY A 29 -4.80 17.82 6.87
N HIS A 30 -4.88 16.63 6.30
CA HIS A 30 -3.86 15.61 6.47
C HIS A 30 -2.62 15.91 5.62
N GLU A 31 -1.47 15.40 6.03
CA GLU A 31 -0.22 15.45 5.28
C GLU A 31 -0.04 14.09 4.56
N ILE A 32 0.15 14.12 3.25
CA ILE A 32 0.16 12.94 2.41
C ILE A 32 1.52 12.75 1.75
N HIS A 33 2.06 11.56 1.86
CA HIS A 33 3.35 11.16 1.31
C HIS A 33 3.13 10.00 0.35
N PHE A 34 3.16 10.26 -0.96
CA PHE A 34 3.14 9.20 -1.97
C PHE A 34 4.53 8.55 -2.06
N ILE A 35 4.58 7.23 -1.87
CA ILE A 35 5.81 6.42 -1.90
C ILE A 35 5.65 5.41 -3.03
N THR A 36 6.17 5.73 -4.21
CA THR A 36 5.97 4.97 -5.45
C THR A 36 7.16 5.13 -6.38
N TYR A 37 7.33 4.25 -7.39
CA TYR A 37 8.45 4.29 -8.34
C TYR A 37 8.34 5.38 -9.41
N ALA A 38 7.21 6.08 -9.50
CA ALA A 38 7.00 7.24 -10.34
C ALA A 38 5.88 8.10 -9.75
N GLN A 39 5.82 9.37 -10.11
CA GLN A 39 4.74 10.24 -9.68
C GLN A 39 3.39 9.70 -10.17
N PRO A 40 2.36 9.55 -9.30
CA PRO A 40 1.04 9.10 -9.71
C PRO A 40 0.46 9.97 -10.82
N PHE A 41 -0.07 9.35 -11.89
CA PHE A 41 -0.44 10.04 -13.14
C PHE A 41 -1.48 11.16 -12.99
N ARG A 42 -2.31 11.10 -11.95
CA ARG A 42 -3.31 12.13 -11.63
C ARG A 42 -2.84 13.17 -10.63
N LEU A 43 -1.63 13.02 -10.07
CA LEU A 43 -1.13 13.95 -9.10
C LEU A 43 -0.62 15.22 -9.80
N PRO A 44 -1.22 16.40 -9.56
CA PRO A 44 -0.69 17.67 -10.08
C PRO A 44 0.73 17.92 -9.57
N ALA A 45 1.50 18.68 -10.33
CA ALA A 45 2.89 18.99 -10.02
C ALA A 45 3.10 19.63 -8.64
N PHE A 46 2.10 20.33 -8.15
CA PHE A 46 2.15 20.95 -6.81
C PHE A 46 0.75 20.96 -6.18
N LEU A 47 0.66 20.39 -4.98
CA LEU A 47 -0.49 20.52 -4.08
C LEU A 47 0.00 20.70 -2.65
N PRO A 48 -0.57 21.64 -1.88
CA PRO A 48 -0.23 21.82 -0.47
C PRO A 48 -0.43 20.50 0.30
N ARG A 49 0.50 20.20 1.22
CA ARG A 49 0.47 18.99 2.08
C ARG A 49 0.58 17.66 1.36
N ILE A 50 1.02 17.64 0.10
CA ILE A 50 1.30 16.42 -0.64
C ILE A 50 2.77 16.40 -1.04
N TYR A 51 3.43 15.29 -0.75
CA TYR A 51 4.84 15.04 -1.02
C TYR A 51 4.97 13.75 -1.82
N PHE A 52 5.97 13.70 -2.68
CA PHE A 52 6.31 12.53 -3.48
C PHE A 52 7.69 12.01 -3.11
N HIS A 53 7.79 10.73 -2.88
CA HIS A 53 9.02 10.01 -2.56
C HIS A 53 9.22 8.89 -3.56
N GLU A 54 10.17 9.08 -4.44
CA GLU A 54 10.50 8.07 -5.44
C GLU A 54 11.16 6.85 -4.79
N VAL A 55 10.73 5.67 -5.23
CA VAL A 55 11.35 4.38 -4.91
C VAL A 55 12.31 4.06 -6.04
N ASP A 56 13.58 4.31 -5.82
CA ASP A 56 14.63 3.92 -6.76
C ASP A 56 15.04 2.46 -6.50
N VAL A 57 15.01 1.66 -7.55
CA VAL A 57 15.45 0.26 -7.49
C VAL A 57 16.82 0.16 -8.13
N GLY A 58 17.84 0.13 -7.28
CA GLY A 58 19.22 0.00 -7.70
C GLY A 58 19.44 -1.24 -8.59
N ARG A 59 20.20 -1.06 -9.67
CA ARG A 59 20.61 -2.18 -10.53
C ARG A 59 21.83 -2.86 -9.94
N TYR A 60 21.66 -4.12 -9.56
CA TYR A 60 22.76 -4.96 -9.14
C TYR A 60 22.91 -6.13 -10.11
N PRO A 61 24.13 -6.42 -10.66
CA PRO A 61 24.29 -7.38 -11.76
C PRO A 61 23.83 -8.81 -11.47
N LEU A 62 23.76 -9.21 -10.20
CA LEU A 62 23.30 -10.54 -9.80
C LEU A 62 21.77 -10.63 -9.64
N PHE A 63 21.05 -9.50 -9.70
CA PHE A 63 19.61 -9.50 -9.69
C PHE A 63 19.07 -9.61 -11.13
N GLU A 64 18.60 -10.77 -11.51
CA GLU A 64 17.90 -10.96 -12.78
C GLU A 64 16.67 -10.05 -12.87
N TYR A 65 15.93 -9.98 -11.76
CA TYR A 65 14.79 -9.06 -11.59
C TYR A 65 15.06 -8.14 -10.41
N PRO A 66 15.05 -6.81 -10.62
CA PRO A 66 15.22 -5.86 -9.53
C PRO A 66 14.14 -6.04 -8.45
N PRO A 67 14.49 -6.21 -7.17
CA PRO A 67 13.53 -6.48 -6.09
C PRO A 67 12.83 -5.19 -5.65
N TYR A 68 11.83 -4.78 -6.39
CA TYR A 68 11.05 -3.56 -6.12
C TYR A 68 10.42 -3.56 -4.71
N ASP A 69 9.88 -4.69 -4.29
CA ASP A 69 9.25 -4.88 -2.99
C ASP A 69 10.19 -4.60 -1.81
N LEU A 70 11.46 -5.03 -1.92
CA LEU A 70 12.48 -4.73 -0.91
C LEU A 70 12.87 -3.25 -0.92
N ALA A 71 13.07 -2.65 -2.09
CA ALA A 71 13.36 -1.23 -2.22
C ALA A 71 12.21 -0.37 -1.68
N LEU A 72 10.96 -0.74 -1.97
CA LEU A 72 9.78 -0.09 -1.43
C LEU A 72 9.71 -0.19 0.10
N SER A 73 10.05 -1.35 0.67
CA SER A 73 10.07 -1.54 2.13
C SER A 73 11.07 -0.62 2.80
N VAL A 74 12.28 -0.50 2.24
CA VAL A 74 13.32 0.41 2.75
C VAL A 74 12.86 1.86 2.63
N ARG A 75 12.29 2.25 1.48
CA ARG A 75 11.82 3.62 1.27
C ARG A 75 10.68 3.98 2.22
N MET A 76 9.74 3.08 2.46
CA MET A 76 8.69 3.26 3.47
C MET A 76 9.28 3.48 4.86
N HIS A 77 10.25 2.65 5.25
CA HIS A 77 10.94 2.77 6.54
C HIS A 77 11.58 4.16 6.71
N GLU A 78 12.34 4.62 5.71
CA GLU A 78 12.99 5.94 5.71
C GLU A 78 11.96 7.06 5.84
N VAL A 79 10.93 7.07 4.98
CA VAL A 79 9.92 8.14 4.95
C VAL A 79 9.13 8.19 6.27
N VAL A 80 8.86 7.03 6.90
CA VAL A 80 8.23 6.99 8.25
C VAL A 80 9.11 7.67 9.28
N LEU A 81 10.41 7.42 9.29
CA LEU A 81 11.34 8.02 10.25
C LEU A 81 11.57 9.51 9.98
N ASP A 82 11.82 9.89 8.74
CA ASP A 82 12.18 11.26 8.35
C ASP A 82 11.02 12.23 8.53
N HIS A 83 9.79 11.77 8.27
CA HIS A 83 8.60 12.64 8.29
C HIS A 83 7.65 12.35 9.46
N GLY A 84 7.89 11.30 10.24
CA GLY A 84 7.05 10.93 11.38
C GLY A 84 5.64 10.51 10.94
N LEU A 85 5.53 9.59 9.98
CA LEU A 85 4.23 9.13 9.50
C LEU A 85 3.47 8.38 10.60
N ASP A 86 2.15 8.55 10.62
CA ASP A 86 1.24 7.87 11.55
C ASP A 86 0.70 6.56 10.96
N LEU A 87 0.64 6.47 9.62
CA LEU A 87 -0.05 5.41 8.90
C LEU A 87 0.60 5.16 7.54
N LEU A 88 0.70 3.90 7.13
CA LEU A 88 0.95 3.47 5.76
C LEU A 88 -0.34 2.92 5.16
N HIS A 89 -0.80 3.51 4.07
CA HIS A 89 -1.98 3.08 3.33
C HIS A 89 -1.56 2.45 2.00
N CYS A 90 -1.75 1.16 1.88
CA CYS A 90 -1.37 0.37 0.73
C CYS A 90 -2.58 0.13 -0.18
N HIS A 91 -2.42 0.38 -1.46
CA HIS A 91 -3.38 -0.02 -2.48
C HIS A 91 -2.84 -1.27 -3.18
N TYR A 92 -3.47 -2.40 -2.96
CA TYR A 92 -3.12 -3.80 -3.26
C TYR A 92 -2.46 -4.57 -2.10
N ALA A 93 -2.89 -5.83 -1.96
CA ALA A 93 -2.31 -6.76 -0.99
C ALA A 93 -0.83 -7.06 -1.31
N ILE A 94 -0.51 -7.29 -2.59
CA ILE A 94 0.87 -7.51 -3.05
C ILE A 94 1.19 -6.60 -4.25
N PRO A 95 2.39 -6.05 -4.35
CA PRO A 95 3.50 -6.16 -3.39
C PRO A 95 3.38 -5.14 -2.23
N HIS A 96 2.44 -4.20 -2.28
CA HIS A 96 2.43 -3.00 -1.45
C HIS A 96 2.24 -3.30 0.05
N ALA A 97 1.21 -4.10 0.43
CA ALA A 97 0.99 -4.43 1.84
C ALA A 97 2.08 -5.35 2.38
N THR A 98 2.65 -6.24 1.55
CA THR A 98 3.81 -7.05 1.93
C THR A 98 5.01 -6.17 2.26
N SER A 99 5.32 -5.20 1.40
CA SER A 99 6.40 -4.24 1.61
C SER A 99 6.18 -3.39 2.87
N ALA A 100 4.95 -2.95 3.10
CA ALA A 100 4.59 -2.19 4.30
C ALA A 100 4.72 -3.02 5.58
N TRP A 101 4.38 -4.31 5.53
CA TRP A 101 4.63 -5.21 6.66
C TRP A 101 6.12 -5.36 6.95
N ILE A 102 6.97 -5.54 5.95
CA ILE A 102 8.42 -5.59 6.13
C ILE A 102 8.92 -4.28 6.75
N ALA A 103 8.49 -3.13 6.22
CA ALA A 103 8.84 -1.82 6.78
C ALA A 103 8.40 -1.68 8.24
N LYS A 104 7.18 -2.14 8.57
CA LYS A 104 6.66 -2.15 9.94
C LYS A 104 7.51 -3.00 10.89
N GLU A 105 7.98 -4.17 10.46
CA GLU A 105 8.88 -4.99 11.25
C GLU A 105 10.25 -4.34 11.45
N MET A 106 10.81 -3.68 10.43
CA MET A 106 12.03 -2.88 10.55
C MET A 106 11.87 -1.69 11.50
N LEU A 107 10.68 -1.10 11.56
CA LEU A 107 10.33 0.03 12.42
C LEU A 107 10.01 -0.37 13.86
N ARG A 108 9.78 -1.64 14.15
CA ARG A 108 9.33 -2.13 15.47
C ARG A 108 10.15 -1.59 16.65
N PRO A 109 11.49 -1.47 16.58
CA PRO A 109 12.29 -0.95 17.69
C PRO A 109 12.09 0.55 17.98
N THR A 110 11.71 1.34 16.96
CA THR A 110 11.66 2.81 17.03
C THR A 110 10.25 3.38 16.89
N ARG A 111 9.40 2.75 16.08
CA ARG A 111 8.03 3.17 15.78
C ARG A 111 7.06 1.97 15.83
N PRO A 112 6.87 1.36 17.03
CA PRO A 112 5.96 0.21 17.18
C PRO A 112 4.48 0.58 16.95
N ASP A 113 4.18 1.87 16.94
CA ASP A 113 2.85 2.44 16.77
C ASP A 113 2.38 2.55 15.32
N ILE A 114 3.29 2.42 14.33
CA ILE A 114 2.93 2.55 12.90
C ILE A 114 1.87 1.53 12.48
N ARG A 115 0.84 2.00 11.79
CA ARG A 115 -0.28 1.19 11.30
C ARG A 115 -0.22 1.00 9.81
N VAL A 116 -0.73 -0.15 9.34
CA VAL A 116 -0.87 -0.48 7.93
C VAL A 116 -2.34 -0.70 7.61
N VAL A 117 -2.87 0.12 6.70
CA VAL A 117 -4.20 -0.08 6.12
C VAL A 117 -4.02 -0.53 4.68
N THR A 118 -4.82 -1.49 4.23
CA THR A 118 -4.76 -1.99 2.85
C THR A 118 -6.12 -1.89 2.18
N THR A 119 -6.15 -1.26 1.01
CA THR A 119 -7.31 -1.24 0.12
C THR A 119 -7.15 -2.29 -0.96
N LEU A 120 -8.12 -3.20 -1.04
CA LEU A 120 -8.19 -4.26 -2.05
C LEU A 120 -8.92 -3.75 -3.29
N HIS A 121 -8.38 -4.04 -4.48
CA HIS A 121 -8.85 -3.46 -5.74
C HIS A 121 -9.49 -4.45 -6.73
N GLY A 122 -9.36 -5.74 -6.50
CA GLY A 122 -9.96 -6.80 -7.32
C GLY A 122 -8.94 -7.76 -7.88
N THR A 123 -8.08 -7.34 -8.80
CA THR A 123 -7.09 -8.23 -9.43
C THR A 123 -6.13 -8.87 -8.44
N ASP A 124 -5.82 -8.21 -7.35
CA ASP A 124 -5.04 -8.75 -6.23
C ASP A 124 -5.74 -9.92 -5.51
N ILE A 125 -7.06 -10.02 -5.62
CA ILE A 125 -7.88 -11.06 -5.00
C ILE A 125 -8.34 -12.10 -6.02
N THR A 126 -8.89 -11.64 -7.16
CA THR A 126 -9.59 -12.50 -8.12
C THR A 126 -8.67 -13.14 -9.17
N ILE A 127 -7.49 -12.60 -9.39
CA ILE A 127 -6.52 -13.08 -10.38
C ILE A 127 -5.22 -13.47 -9.69
N VAL A 128 -4.43 -12.48 -9.27
CA VAL A 128 -3.09 -12.69 -8.72
C VAL A 128 -3.16 -13.47 -7.40
N GLY A 129 -4.08 -13.13 -6.51
CA GLY A 129 -4.25 -13.80 -5.22
C GLY A 129 -4.74 -15.24 -5.30
N GLN A 130 -5.25 -15.68 -6.46
CA GLN A 130 -5.64 -17.06 -6.72
C GLN A 130 -4.54 -17.89 -7.37
N ASP A 131 -3.52 -17.25 -7.94
CA ASP A 131 -2.36 -17.95 -8.48
C ASP A 131 -1.61 -18.68 -7.35
N PRO A 132 -1.31 -19.99 -7.52
CA PRO A 132 -0.58 -20.78 -6.51
C PRO A 132 0.73 -20.14 -6.05
N SER A 133 1.43 -19.44 -6.94
CA SER A 133 2.70 -18.77 -6.63
C SER A 133 2.54 -17.58 -5.70
N PHE A 134 1.37 -16.94 -5.67
CA PHE A 134 1.10 -15.72 -4.91
C PHE A 134 0.06 -15.87 -3.81
N ARG A 135 -0.72 -16.95 -3.81
CA ARG A 135 -1.84 -17.13 -2.88
C ARG A 135 -1.43 -17.01 -1.41
N ALA A 136 -0.34 -17.67 -1.03
CA ALA A 136 0.11 -17.69 0.36
C ALA A 136 0.56 -16.31 0.84
N ILE A 137 1.33 -15.58 0.02
CA ILE A 137 1.82 -14.24 0.38
C ILE A 137 0.71 -13.20 0.34
N THR A 138 -0.28 -13.33 -0.56
CA THR A 138 -1.46 -12.47 -0.60
C THR A 138 -2.30 -12.63 0.67
N LYS A 139 -2.59 -13.88 1.07
CA LYS A 139 -3.28 -14.17 2.34
C LYS A 139 -2.53 -13.57 3.53
N PHE A 140 -1.24 -13.81 3.61
CA PHE A 140 -0.38 -13.27 4.66
C PHE A 140 -0.46 -11.75 4.74
N SER A 141 -0.36 -11.05 3.62
CA SER A 141 -0.40 -9.59 3.56
C SER A 141 -1.75 -9.02 4.02
N ILE A 142 -2.85 -9.69 3.66
CA ILE A 142 -4.19 -9.37 4.13
C ILE A 142 -4.27 -9.51 5.65
N GLU A 143 -3.83 -10.64 6.20
CA GLU A 143 -3.89 -10.94 7.64
C GLU A 143 -2.97 -10.05 8.49
N LYS A 144 -1.90 -9.51 7.91
CA LYS A 144 -0.94 -8.63 8.60
C LYS A 144 -1.27 -7.15 8.51
N SER A 145 -2.27 -6.77 7.74
CA SER A 145 -2.79 -5.41 7.74
C SER A 145 -3.57 -5.12 9.04
N ASP A 146 -3.37 -3.94 9.63
CA ASP A 146 -4.11 -3.52 10.84
C ASP A 146 -5.59 -3.23 10.52
N ALA A 147 -5.88 -2.81 9.30
CA ALA A 147 -7.23 -2.65 8.78
C ALA A 147 -7.27 -2.88 7.26
N LEU A 148 -8.44 -3.28 6.79
CA LEU A 148 -8.67 -3.56 5.37
C LEU A 148 -9.88 -2.76 4.88
N THR A 149 -9.78 -2.31 3.64
CA THR A 149 -10.92 -1.76 2.89
C THR A 149 -11.02 -2.46 1.55
N ALA A 150 -12.21 -2.54 0.99
CA ALA A 150 -12.45 -3.06 -0.34
C ALA A 150 -13.28 -2.07 -1.17
N VAL A 151 -13.01 -2.01 -2.47
CA VAL A 151 -13.72 -1.08 -3.38
C VAL A 151 -15.17 -1.48 -3.66
N SER A 152 -15.60 -2.66 -3.22
CA SER A 152 -16.99 -3.12 -3.34
C SER A 152 -17.32 -4.21 -2.33
N ARG A 153 -18.63 -4.37 -2.05
CA ARG A 153 -19.13 -5.49 -1.22
C ARG A 153 -18.85 -6.85 -1.84
N TYR A 154 -18.89 -6.95 -3.16
CA TYR A 154 -18.51 -8.17 -3.88
C TYR A 154 -17.07 -8.56 -3.52
N LEU A 155 -16.14 -7.63 -3.62
CA LEU A 155 -14.73 -7.89 -3.34
C LEU A 155 -14.49 -8.23 -1.87
N GLN A 156 -15.21 -7.59 -0.95
CA GLN A 156 -15.20 -7.93 0.47
C GLN A 156 -15.58 -9.40 0.68
N THR A 157 -16.72 -9.82 0.13
CA THR A 157 -17.20 -11.20 0.24
C THR A 157 -16.23 -12.19 -0.41
N GLU A 158 -15.75 -11.88 -1.61
CA GLU A 158 -14.80 -12.72 -2.34
C GLU A 158 -13.50 -12.91 -1.57
N THR A 159 -12.99 -11.86 -0.94
CA THR A 159 -11.78 -11.95 -0.11
C THR A 159 -11.98 -12.88 1.08
N LEU A 160 -13.09 -12.73 1.80
CA LEU A 160 -13.40 -13.58 2.97
C LEU A 160 -13.55 -15.04 2.55
N THR A 161 -14.21 -15.31 1.43
CA THR A 161 -14.43 -16.67 0.91
C THR A 161 -13.12 -17.30 0.44
N THR A 162 -12.35 -16.57 -0.37
CA THR A 162 -11.14 -17.09 -1.02
C THR A 162 -10.02 -17.36 -0.02
N PHE A 163 -9.84 -16.49 0.96
CA PHE A 163 -8.71 -16.57 1.90
C PHE A 163 -9.09 -17.09 3.28
N GLY A 164 -10.38 -17.30 3.57
CA GLY A 164 -10.84 -17.81 4.86
C GLY A 164 -10.47 -16.90 6.04
N CYS A 165 -10.43 -15.60 5.82
CA CYS A 165 -9.97 -14.63 6.79
C CYS A 165 -11.09 -14.30 7.79
N THR A 166 -11.20 -15.08 8.85
CA THR A 166 -12.24 -14.90 9.88
C THR A 166 -11.98 -13.73 10.82
N ALA A 167 -10.73 -13.29 10.96
CA ALA A 167 -10.32 -12.18 11.82
C ALA A 167 -10.23 -10.84 11.08
N CYS A 168 -10.37 -10.81 9.76
CA CYS A 168 -10.25 -9.62 8.96
C CYS A 168 -11.55 -8.83 8.95
N ARG A 169 -11.56 -7.66 9.59
CA ARG A 169 -12.61 -6.69 9.38
C ARG A 169 -12.30 -5.90 8.11
N ILE A 170 -13.09 -6.11 7.07
CA ILE A 170 -12.95 -5.38 5.80
C ILE A 170 -14.09 -4.39 5.71
N ASP A 171 -13.78 -3.10 5.69
CA ASP A 171 -14.77 -2.06 5.47
C ASP A 171 -14.90 -1.79 3.97
N CYS A 172 -16.13 -1.67 3.46
CA CYS A 172 -16.41 -1.16 2.14
C CYS A 172 -17.18 0.15 2.29
N GLY A 173 -16.71 1.21 1.65
CA GLY A 173 -17.44 2.49 1.61
C GLY A 173 -18.87 2.28 1.09
N GLN A 174 -19.83 2.93 1.74
CA GLN A 174 -21.23 3.02 1.28
C GLN A 174 -21.31 4.04 0.15
#